data_7f5d9de32cdb4912f5d7c57756f2d70c
#
_entry.id   7f5d9de32cdb4912f5d7c57756f2d70c
#
_cell.length_a   1.000
_cell.length_b   1.000
_cell.length_c   1.000
_cell.angle_alpha   90.00
_cell.angle_beta   90.00
_cell.angle_gamma   90.00
#
_symmetry.space_group_name_H-M   'P 1'
#
loop_
_entity.id
_entity.type
_entity.pdbx_description
1 polymer ?
#
loop_
_entity_poly.entity_id
_entity_poly.type
_entity_poly.pdbx_seq_one_letter_code
_entity_poly.pdbx_strand_id
1 'polypeptide(L)'
;MLTKQIEKAQRKVEEQHFLQRKHTLEYDDVLNQQRDVIYNYRDEILEGRDMSEAAQEEIASLIDRLVGEYTAGDFIEDWDVEGLLRRVQEIFIPSAEIAAIDPETAERDELINQLQEEAMVQYEQREQELGPELMRALERFLLLQIIDQRWREHLYDMDYLREGIHLRGFAQIEPLVAYKNEAFELFRDLMNSIWTDFAQMIYHVEVTQTDANGQPMPPPEQRRPSPATSSATGGGRVTYSGGGGVPQGAMAMAAAAAGAAEAGYADPELEPLPHVEQRRVDETQQLGRNDPCWCGSGKKFKKCHGA
;
A
#
# COMPACT_ATOMS: atom_id res chain seq x y z
N MET A 1 -43.33 -41.17 -4.69
CA MET A 1 -43.56 -39.82 -5.24
C MET A 1 -42.90 -38.74 -4.40
N LEU A 2 -43.07 -38.73 -3.07
CA LEU A 2 -42.51 -37.69 -2.19
C LEU A 2 -40.96 -37.58 -2.29
N THR A 3 -40.24 -38.72 -2.28
CA THR A 3 -38.77 -38.71 -2.37
C THR A 3 -38.23 -38.04 -3.62
N LYS A 4 -38.84 -38.28 -4.77
CA LYS A 4 -38.45 -37.58 -6.03
C LYS A 4 -38.73 -36.07 -6.01
N GLN A 5 -39.73 -35.61 -5.28
CA GLN A 5 -39.98 -34.19 -5.14
C GLN A 5 -38.97 -33.53 -4.19
N ILE A 6 -38.57 -34.23 -3.13
CA ILE A 6 -37.53 -33.76 -2.21
C ILE A 6 -36.18 -33.67 -2.93
N GLU A 7 -35.80 -34.71 -3.70
CA GLU A 7 -34.58 -34.69 -4.50
C GLU A 7 -34.53 -33.53 -5.51
N LYS A 8 -35.68 -33.28 -6.18
CA LYS A 8 -35.80 -32.16 -7.12
C LYS A 8 -35.66 -30.81 -6.41
N ALA A 9 -36.28 -30.67 -5.24
CA ALA A 9 -36.17 -29.45 -4.44
C ALA A 9 -34.73 -29.24 -3.94
N GLN A 10 -34.08 -30.28 -3.44
CA GLN A 10 -32.67 -30.20 -3.02
C GLN A 10 -31.75 -29.80 -4.17
N ARG A 11 -31.89 -30.42 -5.34
CA ARG A 11 -31.09 -30.06 -6.52
C ARG A 11 -31.30 -28.59 -6.92
N LYS A 12 -32.53 -28.09 -6.87
CA LYS A 12 -32.81 -26.68 -7.18
C LYS A 12 -32.18 -25.71 -6.15
N VAL A 13 -32.16 -26.09 -4.87
CA VAL A 13 -31.50 -25.30 -3.82
C VAL A 13 -29.99 -25.32 -4.02
N GLU A 14 -29.40 -26.49 -4.34
CA GLU A 14 -27.97 -26.61 -4.64
C GLU A 14 -27.55 -25.78 -5.87
N GLU A 15 -28.37 -25.77 -6.93
CA GLU A 15 -28.15 -24.93 -8.11
C GLU A 15 -28.18 -23.44 -7.75
N GLN A 16 -29.10 -23.02 -6.91
CA GLN A 16 -29.17 -21.63 -6.44
C GLN A 16 -27.96 -21.25 -5.58
N HIS A 17 -27.57 -22.12 -4.63
CA HIS A 17 -26.38 -21.88 -3.81
C HIS A 17 -25.10 -21.89 -4.65
N PHE A 18 -25.03 -22.72 -5.69
CA PHE A 18 -23.91 -22.71 -6.63
C PHE A 18 -23.80 -21.37 -7.37
N LEU A 19 -24.92 -20.87 -7.91
CA LEU A 19 -24.93 -19.56 -8.58
C LEU A 19 -24.56 -18.42 -7.64
N GLN A 20 -25.06 -18.43 -6.40
CA GLN A 20 -24.67 -17.45 -5.39
C GLN A 20 -23.16 -17.49 -5.10
N ARG A 21 -22.61 -18.68 -4.84
CA ARG A 21 -21.17 -18.81 -4.60
C ARG A 21 -20.36 -18.38 -5.81
N LYS A 22 -20.79 -18.74 -7.02
CA LYS A 22 -20.12 -18.29 -8.24
C LYS A 22 -20.09 -16.77 -8.35
N HIS A 23 -21.24 -16.13 -8.12
CA HIS A 23 -21.30 -14.66 -8.11
C HIS A 23 -20.35 -14.04 -7.07
N THR A 24 -20.35 -14.55 -5.86
CA THR A 24 -19.43 -14.05 -4.82
C THR A 24 -17.96 -14.18 -5.26
N LEU A 25 -17.58 -15.33 -5.82
CA LEU A 25 -16.23 -15.55 -6.32
C LEU A 25 -15.83 -14.60 -7.47
N GLU A 26 -16.77 -14.28 -8.36
CA GLU A 26 -16.51 -13.35 -9.48
C GLU A 26 -16.22 -11.92 -9.00
N TYR A 27 -16.79 -11.49 -7.88
CA TYR A 27 -16.47 -10.20 -7.23
C TYR A 27 -15.16 -10.28 -6.42
N ASP A 28 -14.98 -11.34 -5.65
CA ASP A 28 -13.79 -11.53 -4.83
C ASP A 28 -12.51 -11.68 -5.68
N ASP A 29 -12.62 -12.23 -6.89
CA ASP A 29 -11.51 -12.40 -7.82
C ASP A 29 -10.86 -11.06 -8.23
N VAL A 30 -11.66 -10.02 -8.41
CA VAL A 30 -11.18 -8.67 -8.73
C VAL A 30 -10.31 -8.13 -7.59
N LEU A 31 -10.80 -8.21 -6.37
CA LEU A 31 -10.06 -7.75 -5.19
C LEU A 31 -8.80 -8.61 -4.92
N ASN A 32 -8.85 -9.91 -5.20
CA ASN A 32 -7.68 -10.78 -5.09
C ASN A 32 -6.58 -10.39 -6.07
N GLN A 33 -6.91 -10.07 -7.33
CA GLN A 33 -5.94 -9.59 -8.31
C GLN A 33 -5.29 -8.28 -7.86
N GLN A 34 -6.05 -7.34 -7.33
CA GLN A 34 -5.53 -6.09 -6.78
C GLN A 34 -4.62 -6.34 -5.56
N ARG A 35 -5.02 -7.28 -4.69
CA ARG A 35 -4.22 -7.69 -3.52
C ARG A 35 -2.88 -8.28 -3.94
N ASP A 36 -2.86 -9.15 -4.95
CA ASP A 36 -1.64 -9.75 -5.44
C ASP A 36 -0.66 -8.69 -5.96
N VAL A 37 -1.16 -7.67 -6.68
CA VAL A 37 -0.32 -6.56 -7.16
C VAL A 37 0.29 -5.79 -5.98
N ILE A 38 -0.54 -5.36 -5.01
CA ILE A 38 -0.08 -4.57 -3.86
C ILE A 38 0.89 -5.36 -2.98
N TYR A 39 0.61 -6.65 -2.74
CA TYR A 39 1.47 -7.47 -1.89
C TYR A 39 2.80 -7.78 -2.54
N ASN A 40 2.83 -8.09 -3.85
CA ASN A 40 4.06 -8.27 -4.58
C ASN A 40 4.91 -6.99 -4.56
N TYR A 41 4.28 -5.84 -4.78
CA TYR A 41 4.95 -4.55 -4.73
C TYR A 41 5.53 -4.26 -3.33
N ARG A 42 4.75 -4.54 -2.27
CA ARG A 42 5.20 -4.41 -0.89
C ARG A 42 6.36 -5.36 -0.56
N ASP A 43 6.31 -6.59 -1.05
CA ASP A 43 7.36 -7.60 -0.83
C ASP A 43 8.66 -7.19 -1.52
N GLU A 44 8.62 -6.65 -2.75
CA GLU A 44 9.80 -6.09 -3.43
C GLU A 44 10.48 -4.98 -2.60
N ILE A 45 9.69 -4.09 -2.01
CA ILE A 45 10.21 -3.02 -1.13
C ILE A 45 10.84 -3.61 0.13
N LEU A 46 10.23 -4.63 0.75
CA LEU A 46 10.74 -5.31 1.94
C LEU A 46 12.03 -6.08 1.67
N GLU A 47 12.14 -6.72 0.50
CA GLU A 47 13.35 -7.42 0.06
C GLU A 47 14.52 -6.47 -0.24
N GLY A 48 14.27 -5.16 -0.24
CA GLY A 48 15.30 -4.14 -0.37
C GLY A 48 15.62 -3.74 -1.81
N ARG A 49 14.65 -3.93 -2.73
CA ARG A 49 14.76 -3.36 -4.08
C ARG A 49 15.02 -1.86 -3.99
N ASP A 50 15.94 -1.38 -4.80
CA ASP A 50 16.16 0.06 -4.95
C ASP A 50 14.95 0.69 -5.66
N MET A 51 14.29 1.60 -4.97
CA MET A 51 13.09 2.26 -5.45
C MET A 51 13.35 3.64 -6.03
N SER A 52 14.61 4.11 -6.07
CA SER A 52 14.96 5.46 -6.50
C SER A 52 14.55 5.77 -7.94
N GLU A 53 14.84 4.85 -8.87
CA GLU A 53 14.46 5.00 -10.28
C GLU A 53 12.94 5.07 -10.43
N ALA A 54 12.21 4.14 -9.80
CA ALA A 54 10.76 4.13 -9.80
C ALA A 54 10.16 5.39 -9.15
N ALA A 55 10.77 5.88 -8.05
CA ALA A 55 10.33 7.10 -7.39
C ALA A 55 10.49 8.32 -8.30
N GLN A 56 11.62 8.46 -9.00
CA GLN A 56 11.85 9.55 -9.94
C GLN A 56 10.89 9.50 -11.13
N GLU A 57 10.67 8.33 -11.71
CA GLU A 57 9.71 8.13 -12.81
C GLU A 57 8.28 8.50 -12.41
N GLU A 58 7.86 8.10 -11.22
CA GLU A 58 6.51 8.37 -10.73
C GLU A 58 6.31 9.84 -10.31
N ILE A 59 7.35 10.48 -9.75
CA ILE A 59 7.31 11.94 -9.51
C ILE A 59 7.20 12.70 -10.83
N ALA A 60 7.95 12.31 -11.86
CA ALA A 60 7.83 12.92 -13.17
C ALA A 60 6.44 12.72 -13.78
N SER A 61 5.87 11.51 -13.68
CA SER A 61 4.52 11.21 -14.12
C SER A 61 3.44 11.98 -13.34
N LEU A 62 3.65 12.20 -12.04
CA LEU A 62 2.77 13.01 -11.21
C LEU A 62 2.74 14.47 -11.70
N ILE A 63 3.90 15.05 -12.00
CA ILE A 63 4.01 16.42 -12.52
C ILE A 63 3.30 16.51 -13.87
N ASP A 64 3.51 15.57 -14.78
CA ASP A 64 2.84 15.52 -16.08
C ASP A 64 1.31 15.50 -15.93
N ARG A 65 0.78 14.67 -15.03
CA ARG A 65 -0.65 14.61 -14.73
C ARG A 65 -1.18 15.94 -14.15
N LEU A 66 -0.44 16.53 -13.21
CA LEU A 66 -0.83 17.80 -12.60
C LEU A 66 -0.88 18.94 -13.65
N VAL A 67 0.18 19.07 -14.44
CA VAL A 67 0.18 20.07 -15.51
C VAL A 67 -0.97 19.80 -16.48
N GLY A 68 -1.19 18.56 -16.89
CA GLY A 68 -2.30 18.18 -17.77
C GLY A 68 -3.67 18.52 -17.20
N GLU A 69 -3.88 18.38 -15.88
CA GLU A 69 -5.13 18.71 -15.20
C GLU A 69 -5.40 20.21 -15.18
N TYR A 70 -4.41 21.02 -14.83
CA TYR A 70 -4.55 22.47 -14.72
C TYR A 70 -4.44 23.21 -16.05
N THR A 71 -3.96 22.54 -17.10
CA THR A 71 -3.85 23.06 -18.47
C THR A 71 -4.75 22.30 -19.44
N ALA A 72 -5.90 21.79 -19.00
CA ALA A 72 -6.79 20.95 -19.82
C ALA A 72 -7.48 21.70 -20.97
N GLY A 73 -7.53 23.06 -20.97
CA GLY A 73 -8.10 23.87 -22.04
C GLY A 73 -7.22 23.92 -23.29
N ASP A 74 -7.85 24.14 -24.47
CA ASP A 74 -7.15 24.37 -25.73
C ASP A 74 -6.51 25.78 -25.80
N PHE A 75 -6.97 26.70 -24.98
CA PHE A 75 -6.50 28.08 -24.93
C PHE A 75 -5.80 28.35 -23.60
N ILE A 76 -4.72 29.11 -23.67
CA ILE A 76 -3.90 29.50 -22.50
C ILE A 76 -4.72 30.25 -21.44
N GLU A 77 -5.72 31.02 -21.89
CA GLU A 77 -6.63 31.78 -21.04
C GLU A 77 -7.52 30.94 -20.13
N ASP A 78 -7.69 29.63 -20.50
CA ASP A 78 -8.47 28.66 -19.72
C ASP A 78 -7.61 27.92 -18.70
N TRP A 79 -6.29 28.15 -18.68
CA TRP A 79 -5.36 27.44 -17.80
C TRP A 79 -5.30 28.07 -16.41
N ASP A 80 -5.32 27.24 -15.37
CA ASP A 80 -5.14 27.67 -13.98
C ASP A 80 -3.68 27.45 -13.52
N VAL A 81 -2.77 28.25 -14.09
CA VAL A 81 -1.33 28.17 -13.74
C VAL A 81 -1.08 28.53 -12.28
N GLU A 82 -1.84 29.47 -11.70
CA GLU A 82 -1.71 29.81 -10.28
C GLU A 82 -2.15 28.64 -9.38
N GLY A 83 -3.21 27.93 -9.76
CA GLY A 83 -3.66 26.73 -9.08
C GLY A 83 -2.63 25.61 -9.17
N LEU A 84 -2.02 25.43 -10.36
CA LEU A 84 -0.92 24.49 -10.57
C LEU A 84 0.26 24.79 -9.63
N LEU A 85 0.75 26.02 -9.61
CA LEU A 85 1.88 26.40 -8.75
C LEU A 85 1.58 26.21 -7.26
N ARG A 86 0.36 26.52 -6.81
CA ARG A 86 -0.07 26.22 -5.43
C ARG A 86 -0.04 24.73 -5.14
N ARG A 87 -0.49 23.90 -6.09
CA ARG A 87 -0.47 22.45 -5.93
C ARG A 87 0.94 21.88 -5.93
N VAL A 88 1.82 22.41 -6.76
CA VAL A 88 3.24 22.05 -6.78
C VAL A 88 3.92 22.41 -5.45
N GLN A 89 3.59 23.55 -4.85
CA GLN A 89 4.12 23.97 -3.54
C GLN A 89 3.76 23.00 -2.39
N GLU A 90 2.70 22.21 -2.54
CA GLU A 90 2.38 21.15 -1.58
C GLU A 90 3.30 19.94 -1.72
N ILE A 91 3.96 19.78 -2.86
CA ILE A 91 4.88 18.68 -3.15
C ILE A 91 6.32 19.07 -2.86
N PHE A 92 6.79 20.16 -3.46
CA PHE A 92 8.10 20.74 -3.22
C PHE A 92 8.07 22.25 -3.36
N ILE A 93 9.07 22.95 -2.85
CA ILE A 93 9.14 24.42 -2.93
C ILE A 93 9.73 24.82 -4.28
N PRO A 94 8.94 25.36 -5.22
CA PRO A 94 9.46 25.77 -6.52
C PRO A 94 10.44 26.94 -6.38
N SER A 95 11.44 26.99 -7.29
CA SER A 95 12.38 28.11 -7.38
C SER A 95 11.68 29.42 -7.70
N ALA A 96 12.40 30.52 -7.46
CA ALA A 96 11.88 31.85 -7.81
C ALA A 96 11.64 32.02 -9.33
N GLU A 97 12.35 31.27 -10.16
CA GLU A 97 12.20 31.26 -11.62
C GLU A 97 10.86 30.63 -12.03
N ILE A 98 10.55 29.46 -11.49
CA ILE A 98 9.24 28.81 -11.73
C ILE A 98 8.09 29.58 -11.11
N ALA A 99 8.27 30.13 -9.91
CA ALA A 99 7.24 30.94 -9.27
C ALA A 99 6.94 32.28 -10.02
N ALA A 100 7.84 32.71 -10.89
CA ALA A 100 7.71 33.92 -11.70
C ALA A 100 7.25 33.65 -13.16
N ILE A 101 6.88 32.43 -13.50
CA ILE A 101 6.36 32.09 -14.84
C ILE A 101 5.11 32.91 -15.12
N ASP A 102 5.12 33.60 -16.27
CA ASP A 102 3.97 34.37 -16.73
C ASP A 102 2.90 33.41 -17.31
N PRO A 103 1.71 33.36 -16.71
CA PRO A 103 0.62 32.54 -17.19
C PRO A 103 0.22 32.77 -18.65
N GLU A 104 0.41 34.00 -19.16
CA GLU A 104 -0.01 34.34 -20.53
C GLU A 104 0.94 33.84 -21.63
N THR A 105 2.17 33.48 -21.25
CA THR A 105 3.22 33.04 -22.19
C THR A 105 3.69 31.60 -21.97
N ALA A 106 3.09 30.93 -20.99
CA ALA A 106 3.49 29.56 -20.62
C ALA A 106 3.18 28.56 -21.73
N GLU A 107 4.12 27.68 -22.04
CA GLU A 107 3.91 26.52 -22.89
C GLU A 107 3.82 25.26 -22.03
N ARG A 108 2.85 24.37 -22.32
CA ARG A 108 2.60 23.15 -21.52
C ARG A 108 3.83 22.28 -21.40
N ASP A 109 4.47 21.96 -22.53
CA ASP A 109 5.64 21.07 -22.56
C ASP A 109 6.84 21.69 -21.82
N GLU A 110 6.97 23.01 -21.89
CA GLU A 110 8.00 23.73 -21.16
C GLU A 110 7.77 23.71 -19.66
N LEU A 111 6.51 23.91 -19.20
CA LEU A 111 6.12 23.80 -17.82
C LEU A 111 6.41 22.39 -17.25
N ILE A 112 6.06 21.35 -18.01
CA ILE A 112 6.34 19.96 -17.62
C ILE A 112 7.84 19.76 -17.43
N ASN A 113 8.64 20.15 -18.44
CA ASN A 113 10.09 19.95 -18.40
C ASN A 113 10.74 20.72 -17.23
N GLN A 114 10.38 21.98 -17.04
CA GLN A 114 10.95 22.82 -15.97
C GLN A 114 10.60 22.29 -14.58
N LEU A 115 9.33 21.90 -14.36
CA LEU A 115 8.88 21.35 -13.08
C LEU A 115 9.50 19.97 -12.80
N GLN A 116 9.63 19.13 -13.82
CA GLN A 116 10.28 17.82 -13.66
C GLN A 116 11.77 17.98 -13.36
N GLU A 117 12.48 18.87 -14.09
CA GLU A 117 13.90 19.13 -13.85
C GLU A 117 14.12 19.63 -12.42
N GLU A 118 13.31 20.58 -11.97
CA GLU A 118 13.43 21.11 -10.61
C GLU A 118 13.14 20.05 -9.54
N ALA A 119 12.10 19.24 -9.74
CA ALA A 119 11.80 18.13 -8.82
C ALA A 119 12.97 17.15 -8.71
N MET A 120 13.61 16.80 -9.84
CA MET A 120 14.78 15.92 -9.84
C MET A 120 15.97 16.56 -9.16
N VAL A 121 16.26 17.85 -9.41
CA VAL A 121 17.33 18.57 -8.72
C VAL A 121 17.12 18.59 -7.21
N GLN A 122 15.91 18.84 -6.74
CA GLN A 122 15.60 18.83 -5.31
C GLN A 122 15.69 17.43 -4.71
N TYR A 123 15.28 16.40 -5.45
CA TYR A 123 15.42 15.00 -5.03
C TYR A 123 16.91 14.63 -4.87
N GLU A 124 17.75 14.98 -5.84
CA GLU A 124 19.19 14.75 -5.76
C GLU A 124 19.86 15.54 -4.62
N GLN A 125 19.45 16.78 -4.40
CA GLN A 125 19.92 17.57 -3.24
C GLN A 125 19.55 16.89 -1.93
N ARG A 126 18.34 16.36 -1.83
CA ARG A 126 17.87 15.62 -0.67
C ARG A 126 18.70 14.36 -0.42
N GLU A 127 19.01 13.62 -1.51
CA GLU A 127 19.89 12.45 -1.41
C GLU A 127 21.32 12.84 -0.98
N GLN A 128 21.86 13.97 -1.45
CA GLN A 128 23.17 14.45 -1.03
C GLN A 128 23.19 14.87 0.44
N GLU A 129 22.13 15.49 0.95
CA GLU A 129 21.99 15.91 2.35
C GLU A 129 21.91 14.72 3.31
N LEU A 130 21.13 13.71 2.98
CA LEU A 130 20.91 12.53 3.82
C LEU A 130 21.98 11.48 3.64
N GLY A 131 22.57 11.41 2.46
CA GLY A 131 23.37 10.30 1.98
C GLY A 131 22.52 9.15 1.42
N PRO A 132 23.07 8.36 0.47
CA PRO A 132 22.29 7.39 -0.29
C PRO A 132 21.68 6.28 0.59
N GLU A 133 22.38 5.80 1.60
CA GLU A 133 21.88 4.74 2.47
C GLU A 133 20.64 5.17 3.27
N LEU A 134 20.67 6.38 3.83
CA LEU A 134 19.56 6.90 4.62
C LEU A 134 18.39 7.30 3.72
N MET A 135 18.67 7.82 2.52
CA MET A 135 17.64 8.13 1.53
C MET A 135 16.88 6.85 1.11
N ARG A 136 17.58 5.75 0.79
CA ARG A 136 16.95 4.45 0.48
C ARG A 136 16.14 3.91 1.67
N ALA A 137 16.61 4.10 2.88
CA ALA A 137 15.88 3.69 4.08
C ALA A 137 14.60 4.54 4.28
N LEU A 138 14.67 5.85 4.02
CA LEU A 138 13.55 6.77 4.09
C LEU A 138 12.47 6.43 3.04
N GLU A 139 12.86 6.25 1.78
CA GLU A 139 11.96 5.86 0.69
C GLU A 139 11.21 4.58 1.03
N ARG A 140 11.93 3.56 1.46
CA ARG A 140 11.33 2.28 1.87
C ARG A 140 10.34 2.46 3.00
N PHE A 141 10.70 3.22 4.01
CA PHE A 141 9.84 3.48 5.16
C PHE A 141 8.55 4.21 4.74
N LEU A 142 8.68 5.28 3.96
CA LEU A 142 7.54 6.06 3.49
C LEU A 142 6.60 5.23 2.61
N LEU A 143 7.14 4.52 1.62
CA LEU A 143 6.35 3.68 0.73
C LEU A 143 5.57 2.62 1.48
N LEU A 144 6.20 1.89 2.41
CA LEU A 144 5.52 0.87 3.20
C LEU A 144 4.40 1.47 4.06
N GLN A 145 4.64 2.60 4.70
CA GLN A 145 3.64 3.26 5.52
C GLN A 145 2.44 3.75 4.70
N ILE A 146 2.70 4.38 3.56
CA ILE A 146 1.67 4.90 2.66
C ILE A 146 0.86 3.77 2.06
N ILE A 147 1.52 2.72 1.55
CA ILE A 147 0.84 1.54 1.00
C ILE A 147 -0.08 0.91 2.03
N ASP A 148 0.40 0.69 3.26
CA ASP A 148 -0.39 0.06 4.33
C ASP A 148 -1.62 0.92 4.71
N GLN A 149 -1.51 2.24 4.67
CA GLN A 149 -2.61 3.15 4.93
C GLN A 149 -3.61 3.16 3.76
N ARG A 150 -3.14 3.45 2.54
CA ARG A 150 -3.98 3.61 1.37
C ARG A 150 -4.66 2.31 0.94
N TRP A 151 -3.98 1.18 1.09
CA TRP A 151 -4.58 -0.13 0.85
C TRP A 151 -5.76 -0.41 1.80
N ARG A 152 -5.64 -0.03 3.05
CA ARG A 152 -6.74 -0.18 4.02
C ARG A 152 -7.95 0.68 3.65
N GLU A 153 -7.72 1.93 3.24
CA GLU A 153 -8.77 2.83 2.75
C GLU A 153 -9.45 2.23 1.51
N HIS A 154 -8.67 1.76 0.55
CA HIS A 154 -9.17 1.12 -0.67
C HIS A 154 -10.03 -0.12 -0.39
N LEU A 155 -9.70 -0.93 0.60
CA LEU A 155 -10.55 -2.06 1.00
C LEU A 155 -11.94 -1.61 1.45
N TYR A 156 -12.06 -0.50 2.17
CA TYR A 156 -13.35 0.09 2.53
C TYR A 156 -14.12 0.60 1.31
N ASP A 157 -13.44 1.26 0.38
CA ASP A 157 -14.05 1.76 -0.84
C ASP A 157 -14.57 0.62 -1.72
N MET A 158 -13.81 -0.47 -1.83
CA MET A 158 -14.22 -1.68 -2.55
C MET A 158 -15.41 -2.39 -1.90
N ASP A 159 -15.47 -2.45 -0.58
CA ASP A 159 -16.64 -2.99 0.12
C ASP A 159 -17.88 -2.12 -0.11
N TYR A 160 -17.72 -0.79 -0.04
CA TYR A 160 -18.80 0.15 -0.34
C TYR A 160 -19.28 0.04 -1.79
N LEU A 161 -18.36 -0.07 -2.76
CA LEU A 161 -18.69 -0.31 -4.16
C LEU A 161 -19.48 -1.59 -4.33
N ARG A 162 -19.06 -2.69 -3.68
CA ARG A 162 -19.75 -4.00 -3.76
C ARG A 162 -21.18 -3.95 -3.23
N GLU A 163 -21.43 -3.21 -2.14
CA GLU A 163 -22.76 -3.04 -1.59
C GLU A 163 -23.68 -2.27 -2.54
N GLY A 164 -23.18 -1.22 -3.20
CA GLY A 164 -23.96 -0.33 -4.05
C GLY A 164 -24.15 -0.78 -5.50
N ILE A 165 -23.27 -1.65 -6.01
CA ILE A 165 -23.18 -1.95 -7.45
C ILE A 165 -24.45 -2.60 -8.03
N HIS A 166 -25.21 -3.33 -7.22
CA HIS A 166 -26.45 -3.97 -7.64
C HIS A 166 -27.51 -2.98 -8.14
N LEU A 167 -27.46 -1.74 -7.70
CA LEU A 167 -28.35 -0.67 -8.15
C LEU A 167 -28.15 -0.32 -9.64
N ARG A 168 -26.97 -0.60 -10.21
CA ARG A 168 -26.67 -0.40 -11.64
C ARG A 168 -27.56 -1.29 -12.53
N GLY A 169 -28.06 -2.42 -12.01
CA GLY A 169 -28.99 -3.29 -12.70
C GLY A 169 -30.30 -2.59 -13.11
N PHE A 170 -30.76 -1.58 -12.37
CA PHE A 170 -31.94 -0.77 -12.75
C PHE A 170 -31.70 0.06 -14.01
N ALA A 171 -30.46 0.42 -14.31
CA ALA A 171 -30.06 1.11 -15.54
C ALA A 171 -29.73 0.15 -16.70
N GLN A 172 -30.09 -1.14 -16.59
CA GLN A 172 -29.81 -2.20 -17.58
C GLN A 172 -28.30 -2.43 -17.82
N ILE A 173 -27.46 -2.04 -16.87
CA ILE A 173 -26.02 -2.32 -16.91
C ILE A 173 -25.78 -3.60 -16.11
N GLU A 174 -24.99 -4.51 -16.67
CA GLU A 174 -24.60 -5.72 -15.94
C GLU A 174 -23.76 -5.36 -14.70
N PRO A 175 -24.20 -5.68 -13.47
CA PRO A 175 -23.53 -5.23 -12.25
C PRO A 175 -22.07 -5.68 -12.14
N LEU A 176 -21.73 -6.89 -12.62
CA LEU A 176 -20.36 -7.39 -12.58
C LEU A 176 -19.42 -6.60 -13.51
N VAL A 177 -19.90 -6.21 -14.69
CA VAL A 177 -19.11 -5.38 -15.63
C VAL A 177 -18.89 -3.99 -15.05
N ALA A 178 -19.94 -3.38 -14.50
CA ALA A 178 -19.84 -2.09 -13.83
C ALA A 178 -18.85 -2.16 -12.66
N TYR A 179 -18.95 -3.21 -11.82
CA TYR A 179 -18.03 -3.43 -10.71
C TYR A 179 -16.58 -3.51 -11.15
N LYS A 180 -16.27 -4.30 -12.19
CA LYS A 180 -14.90 -4.42 -12.70
C LYS A 180 -14.34 -3.10 -13.20
N ASN A 181 -15.15 -2.31 -13.89
CA ASN A 181 -14.72 -1.01 -14.41
C ASN A 181 -14.50 -0.01 -13.27
N GLU A 182 -15.47 0.13 -12.36
CA GLU A 182 -15.35 1.03 -11.20
C GLU A 182 -14.21 0.61 -10.26
N ALA A 183 -14.02 -0.70 -10.04
CA ALA A 183 -12.91 -1.24 -9.26
C ALA A 183 -11.53 -0.97 -9.89
N PHE A 184 -11.45 -1.00 -11.22
CA PHE A 184 -10.22 -0.65 -11.94
C PHE A 184 -9.89 0.84 -11.76
N GLU A 185 -10.88 1.72 -11.87
CA GLU A 185 -10.70 3.16 -11.64
C GLU A 185 -10.25 3.44 -10.19
N LEU A 186 -10.91 2.84 -9.20
CA LEU A 186 -10.52 2.97 -7.79
C LEU A 186 -9.09 2.47 -7.54
N PHE A 187 -8.69 1.37 -8.18
CA PHE A 187 -7.34 0.85 -8.02
C PHE A 187 -6.29 1.74 -8.69
N ARG A 188 -6.58 2.31 -9.85
CA ARG A 188 -5.73 3.30 -10.49
C ARG A 188 -5.56 4.53 -9.60
N ASP A 189 -6.65 5.01 -9.00
CA ASP A 189 -6.63 6.16 -8.10
C ASP A 189 -5.86 5.84 -6.81
N LEU A 190 -5.93 4.62 -6.30
CA LEU A 190 -5.09 4.13 -5.22
C LEU A 190 -3.60 4.25 -5.58
N MET A 191 -3.18 3.72 -6.72
CA MET A 191 -1.78 3.77 -7.16
C MET A 191 -1.30 5.21 -7.32
N ASN A 192 -2.11 6.06 -7.93
CA ASN A 192 -1.82 7.49 -8.06
C ASN A 192 -1.70 8.19 -6.70
N SER A 193 -2.56 7.87 -5.73
CA SER A 193 -2.54 8.46 -4.40
C SER A 193 -1.31 8.06 -3.60
N ILE A 194 -0.85 6.79 -3.73
CA ILE A 194 0.38 6.32 -3.09
C ILE A 194 1.57 7.19 -3.53
N TRP A 195 1.73 7.40 -4.83
CA TRP A 195 2.84 8.19 -5.35
C TRP A 195 2.70 9.68 -5.09
N THR A 196 1.49 10.20 -5.05
CA THR A 196 1.24 11.61 -4.66
C THR A 196 1.64 11.86 -3.22
N ASP A 197 1.22 10.99 -2.29
CA ASP A 197 1.59 11.09 -0.88
C ASP A 197 3.10 10.90 -0.69
N PHE A 198 3.71 9.95 -1.42
CA PHE A 198 5.15 9.75 -1.39
C PHE A 198 5.89 11.01 -1.82
N ALA A 199 5.52 11.60 -2.96
CA ALA A 199 6.14 12.82 -3.44
C ALA A 199 6.00 13.98 -2.43
N GLN A 200 4.84 14.16 -1.81
CA GLN A 200 4.65 15.16 -0.77
C GLN A 200 5.54 14.90 0.45
N MET A 201 5.71 13.65 0.86
CA MET A 201 6.47 13.33 2.07
C MET A 201 7.99 13.37 1.86
N ILE A 202 8.49 12.90 0.71
CA ILE A 202 9.93 12.75 0.49
C ILE A 202 10.69 14.09 0.55
N TYR A 203 10.06 15.17 0.11
CA TYR A 203 10.65 16.50 0.14
C TYR A 203 10.53 17.22 1.50
N HIS A 204 9.49 16.88 2.32
CA HIS A 204 9.17 17.63 3.54
C HIS A 204 9.56 16.92 4.84
N VAL A 205 9.75 15.59 4.83
CA VAL A 205 10.08 14.84 6.05
C VAL A 205 11.49 15.18 6.54
N GLU A 206 11.60 15.74 7.73
CA GLU A 206 12.88 15.94 8.41
C GLU A 206 13.32 14.67 9.11
N VAL A 207 14.52 14.21 8.78
CA VAL A 207 15.13 13.03 9.41
C VAL A 207 16.07 13.46 10.51
N THR A 208 15.68 13.24 11.76
CA THR A 208 16.52 13.53 12.93
C THR A 208 17.20 12.24 13.40
N GLN A 209 18.52 12.15 13.29
CA GLN A 209 19.29 11.06 13.89
C GLN A 209 19.41 11.30 15.39
N THR A 210 18.96 10.33 16.16
CA THR A 210 19.10 10.34 17.62
C THR A 210 20.19 9.35 18.06
N ASP A 211 20.98 9.72 19.05
CA ASP A 211 21.94 8.83 19.70
C ASP A 211 21.23 7.74 20.55
N ALA A 212 22.01 6.81 21.11
CA ALA A 212 21.48 5.73 21.95
C ALA A 212 20.74 6.25 23.22
N ASN A 213 20.88 7.54 23.56
CA ASN A 213 20.25 8.19 24.69
C ASN A 213 19.01 9.01 24.29
N GLY A 214 18.61 8.98 23.01
CA GLY A 214 17.44 9.71 22.50
C GLY A 214 17.69 11.21 22.28
N GLN A 215 18.97 11.66 22.26
CA GLN A 215 19.31 13.06 21.95
C GLN A 215 19.58 13.26 20.45
N PRO A 216 19.10 14.36 19.85
CA PRO A 216 19.36 14.65 18.44
C PRO A 216 20.85 14.73 18.15
N MET A 217 21.33 13.96 17.19
CA MET A 217 22.71 14.06 16.73
C MET A 217 22.84 15.26 15.78
N PRO A 218 23.90 16.08 15.91
CA PRO A 218 24.13 17.17 14.97
C PRO A 218 24.42 16.61 13.57
N PRO A 219 24.05 17.35 12.49
CA PRO A 219 24.32 16.96 11.11
C PRO A 219 25.78 16.59 10.87
N PRO A 220 26.08 15.70 9.92
CA PRO A 220 27.43 15.19 9.68
C PRO A 220 28.49 16.27 9.43
N GLU A 221 28.15 17.38 8.83
CA GLU A 221 29.06 18.49 8.53
C GLU A 221 29.55 19.27 9.76
N GLN A 222 28.89 19.16 10.90
CA GLN A 222 29.33 19.83 12.14
C GLN A 222 30.19 18.94 13.04
N ARG A 223 30.50 17.71 12.64
CA ARG A 223 31.39 16.85 13.39
C ARG A 223 32.85 17.27 13.22
N ARG A 224 33.37 18.05 14.15
CA ARG A 224 34.80 18.21 14.28
C ARG A 224 35.45 16.83 14.52
N PRO A 225 36.55 16.47 13.85
CA PRO A 225 37.19 15.20 14.07
C PRO A 225 37.65 15.11 15.53
N SER A 226 36.96 14.33 16.32
CA SER A 226 37.42 13.92 17.65
C SER A 226 38.44 12.80 17.47
N PRO A 227 39.53 12.78 18.25
CA PRO A 227 40.56 11.74 18.15
C PRO A 227 39.93 10.38 18.47
N ALA A 228 40.23 9.43 17.60
CA ALA A 228 39.73 8.07 17.63
C ALA A 228 39.90 7.41 19.01
N THR A 229 38.80 7.14 19.69
CA THR A 229 38.71 6.09 20.69
C THR A 229 37.77 5.01 20.13
N SER A 230 38.39 3.90 19.83
CA SER A 230 37.77 2.67 19.38
C SER A 230 36.80 2.13 20.43
N SER A 231 35.60 1.88 20.03
CA SER A 231 34.62 0.86 20.45
C SER A 231 33.24 1.43 20.70
N ALA A 232 32.31 1.10 19.81
CA ALA A 232 30.99 0.53 20.18
C ALA A 232 30.11 0.49 18.96
N THR A 233 29.70 -0.68 18.57
CA THR A 233 28.55 -1.03 17.77
C THR A 233 27.31 -0.48 18.47
N GLY A 234 26.90 0.75 18.13
CA GLY A 234 25.65 1.34 18.62
C GLY A 234 24.69 1.50 17.46
N GLY A 235 23.66 0.65 17.39
CA GLY A 235 22.53 0.85 16.48
C GLY A 235 21.81 2.15 16.83
N GLY A 236 21.97 3.18 16.00
CA GLY A 236 21.23 4.43 16.12
C GLY A 236 19.77 4.20 15.82
N ARG A 237 18.90 4.79 16.65
CA ARG A 237 17.46 4.82 16.42
C ARG A 237 17.14 6.02 15.55
N VAL A 238 16.48 5.79 14.41
CA VAL A 238 16.03 6.86 13.50
C VAL A 238 14.62 7.26 13.87
N THR A 239 14.38 8.54 14.11
CA THR A 239 13.05 9.09 14.39
C THR A 239 12.66 10.05 13.28
N TYR A 240 11.46 9.92 12.72
CA TYR A 240 10.96 10.75 11.63
C TYR A 240 9.96 11.76 12.18
N SER A 241 10.13 13.03 11.81
CA SER A 241 9.22 14.11 12.17
C SER A 241 8.79 14.83 10.90
N GLY A 242 7.52 14.69 10.54
CA GLY A 242 6.92 15.33 9.37
C GLY A 242 6.04 16.49 9.79
N GLY A 243 6.24 17.64 9.18
CA GLY A 243 5.41 18.83 9.39
C GLY A 243 4.12 18.75 8.59
N GLY A 244 3.09 18.18 9.15
CA GLY A 244 1.75 18.19 8.53
C GLY A 244 0.89 17.01 8.97
N GLY A 245 0.10 17.22 10.03
CA GLY A 245 -1.23 16.63 10.22
C GLY A 245 -1.41 15.12 10.34
N VAL A 246 -0.40 14.34 10.73
CA VAL A 246 -0.65 12.98 11.21
C VAL A 246 -1.03 13.09 12.70
N PRO A 247 -2.20 12.57 13.15
CA PRO A 247 -2.57 12.65 14.56
C PRO A 247 -1.48 11.98 15.41
N GLN A 248 -0.90 12.75 16.36
CA GLN A 248 0.12 12.27 17.32
C GLN A 248 -0.28 10.98 18.06
N GLY A 249 -1.56 10.61 18.01
CA GLY A 249 -2.09 9.38 18.59
C GLY A 249 -1.67 8.09 17.88
N ALA A 250 -1.43 8.10 16.56
CA ALA A 250 -1.10 6.87 15.81
C ALA A 250 0.32 6.38 16.08
N MET A 251 1.28 7.30 16.26
CA MET A 251 2.67 6.95 16.60
C MET A 251 2.84 6.56 18.07
N ALA A 252 2.06 7.19 18.97
CA ALA A 252 2.04 6.80 20.38
C ALA A 252 1.40 5.42 20.58
N MET A 253 0.39 5.05 19.79
CA MET A 253 -0.23 3.71 19.83
C MET A 253 0.68 2.63 19.26
N ALA A 254 1.47 2.92 18.20
CA ALA A 254 2.43 1.96 17.66
C ALA A 254 3.60 1.70 18.63
N ALA A 255 4.07 2.74 19.34
CA ALA A 255 5.10 2.59 20.36
C ALA A 255 4.54 1.92 21.64
N ALA A 256 3.27 2.16 21.99
CA ALA A 256 2.61 1.50 23.10
C ALA A 256 2.31 0.01 22.81
N ALA A 257 1.95 -0.32 21.55
CA ALA A 257 1.75 -1.72 21.12
C ALA A 257 3.05 -2.53 21.13
N ALA A 258 4.18 -1.92 20.77
CA ALA A 258 5.49 -2.57 20.84
C ALA A 258 5.99 -2.75 22.28
N GLY A 259 5.67 -1.80 23.19
CA GLY A 259 6.01 -1.89 24.62
C GLY A 259 5.05 -2.80 25.43
N ALA A 260 3.81 -2.97 25.01
CA ALA A 260 2.83 -3.82 25.68
C ALA A 260 3.07 -5.33 25.43
N ALA A 261 3.84 -5.67 24.37
CA ALA A 261 4.22 -7.05 24.11
C ALA A 261 5.26 -7.59 25.13
N GLU A 262 5.99 -6.70 25.84
CA GLU A 262 6.95 -7.10 26.87
C GLU A 262 6.42 -6.98 28.31
N ALA A 263 5.35 -6.22 28.55
CA ALA A 263 4.74 -6.07 29.86
C ALA A 263 3.37 -6.74 29.85
N GLY A 264 3.30 -8.01 30.23
CA GLY A 264 2.08 -8.83 30.29
C GLY A 264 0.92 -8.18 31.06
N TYR A 265 0.24 -7.22 30.43
CA TYR A 265 -1.02 -6.67 30.92
C TYR A 265 -2.15 -7.57 30.39
N ALA A 266 -2.55 -8.51 31.22
CA ALA A 266 -3.80 -9.24 31.07
C ALA A 266 -4.96 -8.34 31.51
N ASP A 267 -5.86 -8.04 30.60
CA ASP A 267 -7.17 -7.43 30.93
C ASP A 267 -8.03 -8.51 31.62
N PRO A 268 -8.51 -8.28 32.82
CA PRO A 268 -9.17 -9.34 33.62
C PRO A 268 -10.60 -9.68 33.18
N GLU A 269 -11.15 -9.10 32.13
CA GLU A 269 -12.54 -9.34 31.67
C GLU A 269 -12.70 -9.99 30.30
N LEU A 270 -11.62 -10.33 29.60
CA LEU A 270 -11.71 -11.10 28.38
C LEU A 270 -11.33 -12.55 28.65
N GLU A 271 -12.33 -13.45 28.59
CA GLU A 271 -12.06 -14.88 28.59
C GLU A 271 -11.06 -15.21 27.48
N PRO A 272 -9.99 -15.98 27.75
CA PRO A 272 -9.00 -16.32 26.74
C PRO A 272 -9.70 -17.11 25.62
N LEU A 273 -9.64 -16.60 24.40
CA LEU A 273 -10.08 -17.33 23.23
C LEU A 273 -9.38 -18.70 23.21
N PRO A 274 -10.09 -19.80 22.91
CA PRO A 274 -9.51 -21.12 22.91
C PRO A 274 -8.32 -21.15 21.94
N HIS A 275 -7.17 -21.53 22.46
CA HIS A 275 -5.94 -21.69 21.69
C HIS A 275 -6.19 -22.79 20.67
N VAL A 276 -6.37 -22.42 19.41
CA VAL A 276 -6.48 -23.39 18.31
C VAL A 276 -5.08 -23.86 17.98
N GLU A 277 -4.66 -24.99 18.59
CA GLU A 277 -3.45 -25.67 18.16
C GLU A 277 -3.64 -26.14 16.72
N GLN A 278 -2.80 -25.67 15.81
CA GLN A 278 -2.70 -26.23 14.45
C GLN A 278 -2.21 -27.68 14.55
N ARG A 279 -3.16 -28.60 14.55
CA ARG A 279 -2.85 -30.03 14.48
C ARG A 279 -2.32 -30.32 13.08
N ARG A 280 -1.01 -30.54 12.96
CA ARG A 280 -0.43 -31.12 11.74
C ARG A 280 -1.03 -32.51 11.58
N VAL A 281 -1.86 -32.67 10.54
CA VAL A 281 -2.42 -33.96 10.19
C VAL A 281 -1.30 -34.75 9.48
N ASP A 282 -0.86 -35.85 10.06
CA ASP A 282 0.13 -36.74 9.45
C ASP A 282 -0.37 -37.26 8.10
N GLU A 283 0.55 -37.47 7.14
CA GLU A 283 0.23 -37.98 5.79
C GLU A 283 -0.62 -39.23 5.81
N THR A 284 -0.50 -40.08 6.86
CA THR A 284 -1.30 -41.28 7.07
C THR A 284 -2.77 -41.01 7.39
N GLN A 285 -3.13 -39.78 7.81
CA GLN A 285 -4.51 -39.38 8.11
C GLN A 285 -5.19 -38.70 6.91
N GLN A 286 -4.45 -38.37 5.84
CA GLN A 286 -4.97 -37.75 4.61
C GLN A 286 -5.39 -38.77 3.54
N LEU A 287 -5.23 -40.07 3.78
CA LEU A 287 -5.56 -41.13 2.83
C LEU A 287 -7.08 -41.26 2.64
N GLY A 288 -7.52 -41.07 1.41
CA GLY A 288 -8.89 -41.33 0.99
C GLY A 288 -9.22 -42.85 1.03
N ARG A 289 -10.51 -43.20 1.19
CA ARG A 289 -10.97 -44.60 1.26
C ARG A 289 -10.52 -45.47 0.09
N ASN A 290 -10.22 -44.88 -1.07
CA ASN A 290 -9.82 -45.60 -2.28
C ASN A 290 -8.32 -45.59 -2.57
N ASP A 291 -7.53 -44.87 -1.79
CA ASP A 291 -6.09 -44.78 -1.96
C ASP A 291 -5.35 -46.04 -1.55
N PRO A 292 -4.16 -46.28 -2.09
CA PRO A 292 -3.36 -47.45 -1.68
C PRO A 292 -3.02 -47.34 -0.18
N CYS A 293 -3.14 -48.46 0.52
CA CYS A 293 -2.90 -48.49 1.95
C CYS A 293 -1.41 -48.23 2.26
N TRP A 294 -1.13 -47.35 3.22
CA TRP A 294 0.21 -46.97 3.68
C TRP A 294 1.09 -48.16 4.16
N CYS A 295 0.47 -49.30 4.48
CA CYS A 295 1.21 -50.50 4.91
C CYS A 295 1.92 -51.26 3.76
N GLY A 296 1.85 -50.78 2.51
CA GLY A 296 2.51 -51.43 1.37
C GLY A 296 1.85 -52.72 0.87
N SER A 297 0.67 -53.10 1.38
CA SER A 297 -0.04 -54.34 1.00
C SER A 297 -0.63 -54.35 -0.42
N GLY A 298 -0.56 -53.24 -1.15
CA GLY A 298 -1.17 -53.08 -2.47
C GLY A 298 -2.70 -53.06 -2.49
N LYS A 299 -3.35 -53.12 -1.33
CA LYS A 299 -4.80 -53.05 -1.18
C LYS A 299 -5.25 -51.64 -0.93
N LYS A 300 -6.48 -51.28 -1.38
CA LYS A 300 -7.09 -49.96 -1.07
C LYS A 300 -7.29 -49.84 0.43
N PHE A 301 -7.11 -48.61 0.97
CA PHE A 301 -7.19 -48.33 2.40
C PHE A 301 -8.46 -48.86 3.05
N LYS A 302 -9.64 -48.73 2.41
CA LYS A 302 -10.93 -49.28 2.88
C LYS A 302 -11.01 -50.83 2.96
N LYS A 303 -10.07 -51.53 2.36
CA LYS A 303 -10.02 -53.01 2.37
C LYS A 303 -8.82 -53.53 3.18
N CYS A 304 -8.13 -52.66 3.91
CA CYS A 304 -6.97 -52.99 4.71
C CYS A 304 -7.06 -52.41 6.12
N HIS A 305 -6.66 -51.18 6.32
CA HIS A 305 -6.66 -50.52 7.64
C HIS A 305 -7.82 -49.49 7.82
N GLY A 306 -8.62 -49.30 6.81
CA GLY A 306 -9.82 -48.45 6.84
C GLY A 306 -11.14 -49.27 6.82
N ALA A 307 -11.10 -50.52 7.22
CA ALA A 307 -12.29 -51.41 7.32
C ALA A 307 -13.05 -51.16 8.61
#